data_5e84009b975e5c18fc55771ae488f998
#
_entry.id   5e84009b975e5c18fc55771ae488f998
#
_cell.length_a   1.000
_cell.length_b   1.000
_cell.length_c   1.000
_cell.angle_alpha   90.00
_cell.angle_beta   90.00
_cell.angle_gamma   90.00
#
_symmetry.space_group_name_H-M   'P 1'
#
loop_
_entity.id
_entity.type
_entity.pdbx_description
1 polymer ?
#
loop_
_entity_poly.entity_id
_entity_poly.type
_entity_poly.pdbx_seq_one_letter_code
_entity_poly.pdbx_strand_id
1 'polypeptide(L)'
;KLAIPIQRITSDNTIKIRAKSCIGEKMKLEINQLTKSYSKGKKALDSFTLTLEKGVYGILGPNGAGKSTLINCVTGIIKPDSGSIAFTDGDSHDYMSHLGFLPQNQDFYPNFTARELILYSMALKNVKVDNPKAYADGILKRVNLYDDRNKKVGAHSGGMKQRLGIAQALVGEPKVVIFDEPTAGLDPKERIRFRNVISSLANDKIVILATHIVTDIAFIAKNVVLIDGGKMISCASQSELCNEIYGKVWEVLTDYETGMELMRTKRVSNVISEDDRFNVRVVSDEKPHHDAVNVQPALEDVCIYHFGEIGE
;
A
#
# COMPACT_ATOMS: atom_id res chain seq x y z
N LYS A 1 -23.62 -5.11 -32.96
CA LYS A 1 -23.20 -5.61 -34.29
C LYS A 1 -21.69 -5.71 -34.26
N LEU A 2 -21.20 -6.94 -34.08
CA LEU A 2 -19.78 -7.26 -34.13
C LEU A 2 -19.30 -7.32 -35.58
N ALA A 3 -18.27 -6.60 -35.89
CA ALA A 3 -17.55 -6.74 -37.17
C ALA A 3 -16.35 -7.67 -36.94
N ILE A 4 -16.37 -8.83 -37.56
CA ILE A 4 -15.29 -9.82 -37.61
C ILE A 4 -14.47 -9.49 -38.88
N PRO A 5 -13.13 -9.32 -38.83
CA PRO A 5 -12.33 -9.24 -40.01
C PRO A 5 -12.12 -10.64 -40.61
N ILE A 6 -12.60 -10.84 -41.86
CA ILE A 6 -12.36 -12.06 -42.64
C ILE A 6 -10.97 -11.94 -43.28
N GLN A 7 -10.01 -12.76 -42.87
CA GLN A 7 -8.81 -13.03 -43.65
C GLN A 7 -8.97 -14.33 -44.45
N ARG A 8 -8.73 -14.23 -45.76
CA ARG A 8 -8.82 -15.36 -46.69
C ARG A 8 -7.81 -16.45 -46.35
N ILE A 9 -8.31 -17.68 -46.32
CA ILE A 9 -7.54 -18.91 -46.14
C ILE A 9 -7.09 -19.38 -47.53
N THR A 10 -5.80 -19.61 -47.70
CA THR A 10 -5.26 -20.48 -48.75
C THR A 10 -4.91 -21.84 -48.09
N SER A 11 -5.16 -22.89 -48.84
CA SER A 11 -5.16 -24.31 -48.49
C SER A 11 -3.94 -24.78 -47.71
N ASP A 12 -4.22 -25.72 -46.77
CA ASP A 12 -3.30 -26.60 -46.06
C ASP A 12 -2.46 -26.00 -44.95
N ASN A 13 -3.14 -25.78 -43.81
CA ASN A 13 -2.63 -26.13 -42.48
C ASN A 13 -3.73 -25.79 -41.45
N THR A 14 -4.23 -26.80 -40.77
CA THR A 14 -5.27 -26.66 -39.75
C THR A 14 -4.64 -26.01 -38.50
N ILE A 15 -4.62 -24.69 -38.45
CA ILE A 15 -4.30 -23.95 -37.23
C ILE A 15 -5.55 -24.04 -36.33
N LYS A 16 -5.47 -24.88 -35.32
CA LYS A 16 -6.43 -24.84 -34.22
C LYS A 16 -6.29 -23.51 -33.50
N ILE A 17 -7.08 -22.52 -33.89
CA ILE A 17 -7.29 -21.32 -33.09
C ILE A 17 -8.04 -21.78 -31.84
N ARG A 18 -7.32 -21.97 -30.75
CA ARG A 18 -7.97 -22.00 -29.44
C ARG A 18 -8.60 -20.61 -29.25
N ALA A 19 -9.89 -20.51 -29.51
CA ALA A 19 -10.68 -19.42 -28.95
C ALA A 19 -10.56 -19.54 -27.43
N LYS A 20 -9.63 -18.74 -26.82
CA LYS A 20 -9.71 -18.46 -25.41
C LYS A 20 -11.04 -17.74 -25.19
N SER A 21 -11.97 -18.41 -24.53
CA SER A 21 -13.21 -17.78 -24.08
C SER A 21 -12.81 -16.58 -23.21
N CYS A 22 -13.02 -15.38 -23.69
CA CYS A 22 -12.98 -14.15 -22.90
C CYS A 22 -14.17 -14.12 -21.94
N ILE A 23 -14.16 -14.99 -20.94
CA ILE A 23 -14.87 -14.76 -19.68
C ILE A 23 -13.96 -13.77 -18.96
N GLY A 24 -14.46 -12.54 -18.71
CA GLY A 24 -13.69 -11.39 -18.24
C GLY A 24 -12.66 -11.77 -17.21
N GLU A 25 -11.40 -11.76 -17.60
CA GLU A 25 -10.27 -11.94 -16.67
C GLU A 25 -10.33 -10.79 -15.67
N LYS A 26 -10.38 -11.14 -14.39
CA LYS A 26 -10.38 -10.16 -13.31
C LYS A 26 -9.07 -9.38 -13.34
N MET A 27 -9.13 -8.09 -13.07
CA MET A 27 -7.94 -7.25 -12.92
C MET A 27 -7.02 -7.83 -11.86
N LYS A 28 -5.74 -8.09 -12.22
CA LYS A 28 -4.72 -8.66 -11.35
C LYS A 28 -3.36 -8.03 -11.60
N LEU A 29 -2.61 -7.83 -10.52
CA LEU A 29 -1.18 -7.56 -10.56
C LEU A 29 -0.45 -8.75 -9.95
N GLU A 30 0.38 -9.43 -10.73
CA GLU A 30 1.11 -10.62 -10.33
C GLU A 30 2.60 -10.32 -10.25
N ILE A 31 3.17 -10.55 -9.09
CA ILE A 31 4.61 -10.44 -8.81
C ILE A 31 5.12 -11.87 -8.63
N ASN A 32 5.99 -12.33 -9.51
CA ASN A 32 6.44 -13.71 -9.54
C ASN A 32 7.93 -13.83 -9.28
N GLN A 33 8.30 -14.45 -8.15
CA GLN A 33 9.68 -14.77 -7.73
C GLN A 33 10.65 -13.60 -7.87
N LEU A 34 10.19 -12.39 -7.49
CA LEU A 34 10.96 -11.18 -7.63
C LEU A 34 12.18 -11.20 -6.69
N THR A 35 13.37 -11.08 -7.26
CA THR A 35 14.62 -11.06 -6.50
C THR A 35 15.39 -9.79 -6.82
N LYS A 36 15.92 -9.16 -5.76
CA LYS A 36 16.79 -7.99 -5.87
C LYS A 36 17.87 -8.04 -4.82
N SER A 37 19.12 -7.90 -5.26
CA SER A 37 20.29 -7.81 -4.40
C SER A 37 20.98 -6.46 -4.59
N TYR A 38 21.50 -5.91 -3.52
CA TYR A 38 22.40 -4.76 -3.54
C TYR A 38 23.85 -5.23 -3.33
N SER A 39 24.78 -4.31 -3.30
CA SER A 39 26.21 -4.58 -3.09
C SER A 39 26.44 -5.49 -1.86
N LYS A 40 27.41 -6.43 -1.95
CA LYS A 40 27.77 -7.44 -0.93
C LYS A 40 26.82 -8.65 -0.81
N GLY A 41 25.97 -8.94 -1.82
CA GLY A 41 25.19 -10.19 -1.85
C GLY A 41 23.98 -10.23 -0.90
N LYS A 42 23.68 -9.15 -0.16
CA LYS A 42 22.46 -9.06 0.66
C LYS A 42 21.27 -8.91 -0.25
N LYS A 43 20.39 -9.91 -0.25
CA LYS A 43 19.12 -9.87 -0.96
C LYS A 43 18.16 -8.96 -0.20
N ALA A 44 17.66 -7.93 -0.87
CA ALA A 44 16.59 -7.07 -0.36
C ALA A 44 15.21 -7.62 -0.71
N LEU A 45 15.13 -8.43 -1.80
CA LEU A 45 13.99 -9.29 -2.12
C LEU A 45 14.54 -10.66 -2.48
N ASP A 46 13.92 -11.73 -1.98
CA ASP A 46 14.32 -13.11 -2.22
C ASP A 46 13.13 -13.95 -2.66
N SER A 47 12.99 -14.09 -3.99
CA SER A 47 11.92 -14.85 -4.63
C SER A 47 10.51 -14.43 -4.18
N PHE A 48 10.31 -13.12 -4.01
CA PHE A 48 9.07 -12.55 -3.52
C PHE A 48 7.94 -12.79 -4.53
N THR A 49 6.86 -13.42 -4.08
CA THR A 49 5.70 -13.74 -4.92
C THR A 49 4.43 -13.21 -4.26
N LEU A 50 3.60 -12.48 -5.02
CA LEU A 50 2.36 -11.88 -4.54
C LEU A 50 1.40 -11.65 -5.71
N THR A 51 0.12 -11.98 -5.51
CA THR A 51 -0.96 -11.66 -6.46
C THR A 51 -1.94 -10.72 -5.80
N LEU A 52 -2.23 -9.61 -6.47
CA LEU A 52 -3.14 -8.57 -6.00
C LEU A 52 -4.33 -8.45 -6.95
N GLU A 53 -5.52 -8.39 -6.38
CA GLU A 53 -6.78 -8.05 -7.07
C GLU A 53 -7.27 -6.68 -6.60
N LYS A 54 -8.45 -6.24 -7.06
CA LYS A 54 -9.06 -4.96 -6.62
C LYS A 54 -9.17 -4.88 -5.09
N GLY A 55 -8.76 -3.77 -4.54
CA GLY A 55 -8.80 -3.50 -3.10
C GLY A 55 -7.56 -2.75 -2.61
N VAL A 56 -7.52 -2.46 -1.31
CA VAL A 56 -6.36 -1.84 -0.64
C VAL A 56 -5.55 -2.92 0.06
N TYR A 57 -4.26 -2.94 -0.23
CA TYR A 57 -3.28 -3.82 0.39
C TYR A 57 -2.27 -3.01 1.18
N GLY A 58 -2.21 -3.26 2.49
CA GLY A 58 -1.19 -2.67 3.36
C GLY A 58 0.07 -3.54 3.37
N ILE A 59 1.24 -2.95 3.16
CA ILE A 59 2.53 -3.65 3.29
C ILE A 59 3.15 -3.28 4.63
N LEU A 60 3.29 -4.26 5.51
CA LEU A 60 3.90 -4.12 6.84
C LEU A 60 5.16 -4.98 6.96
N GLY A 61 6.13 -4.47 7.67
CA GLY A 61 7.38 -5.16 7.98
C GLY A 61 8.39 -4.20 8.62
N PRO A 62 9.43 -4.71 9.26
CA PRO A 62 10.44 -3.89 9.92
C PRO A 62 11.25 -3.05 8.92
N ASN A 63 12.08 -2.16 9.46
CA ASN A 63 13.03 -1.40 8.65
C ASN A 63 14.02 -2.36 7.98
N GLY A 64 14.24 -2.19 6.68
CA GLY A 64 15.09 -3.08 5.90
C GLY A 64 14.43 -4.40 5.45
N ALA A 65 13.15 -4.64 5.74
CA ALA A 65 12.41 -5.83 5.30
C ALA A 65 12.27 -5.98 3.77
N GLY A 66 12.51 -4.89 3.00
CA GLY A 66 12.43 -4.91 1.54
C GLY A 66 11.24 -4.13 0.95
N LYS A 67 10.41 -3.46 1.78
CA LYS A 67 9.22 -2.71 1.34
C LYS A 67 9.51 -1.71 0.21
N SER A 68 10.45 -0.78 0.43
CA SER A 68 10.81 0.24 -0.57
C SER A 68 11.46 -0.39 -1.81
N THR A 69 12.22 -1.49 -1.64
CA THR A 69 12.78 -2.22 -2.78
C THR A 69 11.67 -2.86 -3.63
N LEU A 70 10.67 -3.46 -2.99
CA LEU A 70 9.49 -4.01 -3.68
C LEU A 70 8.76 -2.91 -4.46
N ILE A 71 8.45 -1.79 -3.81
CA ILE A 71 7.82 -0.63 -4.46
C ILE A 71 8.65 -0.15 -5.65
N ASN A 72 9.95 0.06 -5.47
CA ASN A 72 10.83 0.54 -6.54
C ASN A 72 10.92 -0.44 -7.71
N CYS A 73 10.86 -1.74 -7.46
CA CYS A 73 10.77 -2.74 -8.54
C CYS A 73 9.41 -2.68 -9.25
N VAL A 74 8.30 -2.61 -8.50
CA VAL A 74 6.96 -2.53 -9.08
C VAL A 74 6.75 -1.23 -9.86
N THR A 75 7.31 -0.12 -9.39
CA THR A 75 7.25 1.17 -10.10
C THR A 75 8.24 1.29 -11.26
N GLY A 76 9.10 0.29 -11.47
CA GLY A 76 10.10 0.28 -12.53
C GLY A 76 11.29 1.22 -12.29
N ILE A 77 11.38 1.86 -11.11
CA ILE A 77 12.53 2.72 -10.72
C ILE A 77 13.80 1.88 -10.61
N ILE A 78 13.68 0.63 -10.12
CA ILE A 78 14.79 -0.31 -10.00
C ILE A 78 14.42 -1.59 -10.76
N LYS A 79 15.33 -2.03 -11.62
CA LYS A 79 15.18 -3.32 -12.31
C LYS A 79 15.49 -4.46 -11.35
N PRO A 80 14.60 -5.46 -11.20
CA PRO A 80 14.89 -6.66 -10.44
C PRO A 80 16.01 -7.49 -11.10
N ASP A 81 16.69 -8.31 -10.33
CA ASP A 81 17.73 -9.22 -10.83
C ASP A 81 17.13 -10.45 -11.51
N SER A 82 15.98 -10.92 -10.97
CA SER A 82 15.17 -12.00 -11.57
C SER A 82 13.72 -11.90 -11.15
N GLY A 83 12.86 -12.70 -11.77
CA GLY A 83 11.43 -12.69 -11.58
C GLY A 83 10.71 -11.80 -12.59
N SER A 84 9.40 -11.67 -12.44
CA SER A 84 8.57 -10.88 -13.36
C SER A 84 7.43 -10.19 -12.63
N ILE A 85 6.94 -9.10 -13.23
CA ILE A 85 5.73 -8.41 -12.81
C ILE A 85 4.80 -8.39 -14.02
N ALA A 86 3.59 -8.88 -13.85
CA ALA A 86 2.58 -8.93 -14.88
C ALA A 86 1.30 -8.25 -14.40
N PHE A 87 0.61 -7.59 -15.31
CA PHE A 87 -0.69 -6.98 -15.05
C PHE A 87 -1.68 -7.49 -16.08
N THR A 88 -2.86 -7.85 -15.63
CA THR A 88 -3.96 -8.29 -16.48
C THR A 88 -5.20 -7.47 -16.15
N ASP A 89 -5.75 -6.78 -17.14
CA ASP A 89 -7.05 -6.12 -17.08
C ASP A 89 -7.71 -6.29 -18.46
N GLY A 90 -8.35 -7.42 -18.68
CA GLY A 90 -8.82 -7.83 -19.97
C GLY A 90 -7.66 -8.02 -20.98
N ASP A 91 -7.59 -7.18 -21.99
CA ASP A 91 -6.59 -7.30 -23.07
C ASP A 91 -5.30 -6.50 -22.80
N SER A 92 -5.20 -5.74 -21.69
CA SER A 92 -4.03 -4.91 -21.40
C SER A 92 -3.00 -5.68 -20.59
N HIS A 93 -1.75 -5.66 -21.05
CA HIS A 93 -0.59 -6.25 -20.35
C HIS A 93 0.46 -5.20 -19.96
N ASP A 94 0.27 -3.94 -20.33
CA ASP A 94 1.17 -2.83 -19.97
C ASP A 94 0.74 -2.18 -18.65
N TYR A 95 1.26 -2.70 -17.53
CA TYR A 95 0.91 -2.14 -16.23
C TYR A 95 1.49 -0.75 -15.97
N MET A 96 2.60 -0.39 -16.62
CA MET A 96 3.25 0.91 -16.41
C MET A 96 2.37 2.07 -16.87
N SER A 97 1.62 1.89 -17.97
CA SER A 97 0.65 2.89 -18.42
C SER A 97 -0.54 3.05 -17.50
N HIS A 98 -0.80 2.02 -16.65
CA HIS A 98 -1.89 1.97 -15.68
C HIS A 98 -1.43 2.22 -14.25
N LEU A 99 -0.17 2.68 -14.05
CA LEU A 99 0.42 2.90 -12.73
C LEU A 99 0.31 4.36 -12.29
N GLY A 100 -0.16 4.56 -11.06
CA GLY A 100 -0.05 5.80 -10.30
C GLY A 100 0.87 5.60 -9.11
N PHE A 101 1.77 6.54 -8.86
CA PHE A 101 2.73 6.43 -7.76
C PHE A 101 2.87 7.75 -7.01
N LEU A 102 2.80 7.68 -5.69
CA LEU A 102 3.17 8.74 -4.77
C LEU A 102 4.38 8.26 -3.94
N PRO A 103 5.58 8.78 -4.17
CA PRO A 103 6.76 8.46 -3.38
C PRO A 103 6.71 9.10 -2.00
N GLN A 104 7.50 8.58 -1.06
CA GLN A 104 7.64 9.09 0.30
C GLN A 104 8.05 10.56 0.33
N ASN A 105 9.03 10.94 -0.48
CA ASN A 105 9.49 12.32 -0.62
C ASN A 105 9.10 12.82 -2.01
N GLN A 106 8.24 13.80 -2.06
CA GLN A 106 7.82 14.42 -3.30
C GLN A 106 8.12 15.91 -3.30
N ASP A 107 9.00 16.31 -4.22
CA ASP A 107 9.25 17.72 -4.50
C ASP A 107 8.25 18.25 -5.52
N PHE A 108 7.72 19.42 -5.26
CA PHE A 108 6.79 20.10 -6.13
C PHE A 108 7.40 21.38 -6.69
N TYR A 109 6.95 21.77 -7.86
CA TYR A 109 7.27 23.09 -8.43
C TYR A 109 6.52 24.17 -7.65
N PRO A 110 7.19 24.98 -6.78
CA PRO A 110 6.51 25.87 -5.84
C PRO A 110 5.74 27.00 -6.52
N ASN A 111 6.14 27.38 -7.72
CA ASN A 111 5.54 28.46 -8.49
C ASN A 111 4.32 28.03 -9.32
N PHE A 112 4.09 26.73 -9.50
CA PHE A 112 2.89 26.22 -10.16
C PHE A 112 1.69 26.36 -9.23
N THR A 113 0.52 26.61 -9.78
CA THR A 113 -0.74 26.41 -9.07
C THR A 113 -1.05 24.88 -9.03
N ALA A 114 -1.95 24.47 -8.13
CA ALA A 114 -2.37 23.07 -8.08
C ALA A 114 -2.93 22.58 -9.42
N ARG A 115 -3.73 23.41 -10.10
CA ARG A 115 -4.27 23.09 -11.43
C ARG A 115 -3.17 22.95 -12.49
N GLU A 116 -2.22 23.88 -12.52
CA GLU A 116 -1.10 23.81 -13.47
C GLU A 116 -0.25 22.56 -13.27
N LEU A 117 -0.05 22.15 -12.02
CA LEU A 117 0.68 20.92 -11.72
C LEU A 117 -0.05 19.68 -12.26
N ILE A 118 -1.37 19.62 -12.12
CA ILE A 118 -2.15 18.49 -12.68
C ILE A 118 -2.12 18.53 -14.22
N LEU A 119 -2.27 19.70 -14.84
CA LEU A 119 -2.15 19.85 -16.30
C LEU A 119 -0.76 19.44 -16.81
N TYR A 120 0.30 19.81 -16.08
CA TYR A 120 1.67 19.38 -16.39
C TYR A 120 1.81 17.85 -16.28
N SER A 121 1.27 17.25 -15.25
CA SER A 121 1.29 15.79 -15.08
C SER A 121 0.52 15.06 -16.18
N MET A 122 -0.61 15.64 -16.65
CA MET A 122 -1.35 15.13 -17.81
C MET A 122 -0.50 15.14 -19.09
N ALA A 123 0.23 16.24 -19.30
CA ALA A 123 1.11 16.36 -20.46
C ALA A 123 2.24 15.32 -20.43
N LEU A 124 2.88 15.12 -19.29
CA LEU A 124 3.93 14.11 -19.11
C LEU A 124 3.43 12.68 -19.35
N LYS A 125 2.18 12.37 -18.93
CA LYS A 125 1.54 11.06 -19.13
C LYS A 125 0.83 10.95 -20.49
N ASN A 126 0.92 11.97 -21.34
CA ASN A 126 0.22 12.03 -22.64
C ASN A 126 -1.30 11.76 -22.54
N VAL A 127 -1.93 12.26 -21.46
CA VAL A 127 -3.38 12.12 -21.24
C VAL A 127 -4.13 13.07 -22.14
N LYS A 128 -4.94 12.53 -23.07
CA LYS A 128 -5.72 13.30 -24.03
C LYS A 128 -7.18 13.29 -23.64
N VAL A 129 -7.75 14.47 -23.42
CA VAL A 129 -9.17 14.69 -23.10
C VAL A 129 -9.64 15.98 -23.78
N ASP A 130 -10.93 16.09 -24.06
CA ASP A 130 -11.51 17.25 -24.74
C ASP A 130 -11.35 18.55 -23.92
N ASN A 131 -11.48 18.46 -22.61
CA ASN A 131 -11.34 19.61 -21.71
C ASN A 131 -10.33 19.34 -20.59
N PRO A 132 -9.04 19.61 -20.80
CA PRO A 132 -7.99 19.37 -19.81
C PRO A 132 -8.20 20.11 -18.48
N LYS A 133 -8.73 21.35 -18.53
CA LYS A 133 -9.00 22.13 -17.29
C LYS A 133 -10.11 21.49 -16.45
N ALA A 134 -11.21 21.08 -17.09
CA ALA A 134 -12.30 20.40 -16.39
C ALA A 134 -11.84 19.06 -15.80
N TYR A 135 -11.01 18.31 -16.51
CA TYR A 135 -10.40 17.08 -16.01
C TYR A 135 -9.53 17.35 -14.77
N ALA A 136 -8.61 18.33 -14.85
CA ALA A 136 -7.76 18.70 -13.72
C ALA A 136 -8.59 19.15 -12.50
N ASP A 137 -9.63 19.94 -12.71
CA ASP A 137 -10.57 20.35 -11.67
C ASP A 137 -11.31 19.17 -11.05
N GLY A 138 -11.69 18.18 -11.86
CA GLY A 138 -12.30 16.93 -11.39
C GLY A 138 -11.37 16.13 -10.48
N ILE A 139 -10.11 15.97 -10.86
CA ILE A 139 -9.10 15.31 -10.01
C ILE A 139 -8.91 16.07 -8.70
N LEU A 140 -8.80 17.41 -8.74
CA LEU A 140 -8.63 18.24 -7.53
C LEU A 140 -9.85 18.19 -6.60
N LYS A 141 -11.07 18.03 -7.14
CA LYS A 141 -12.28 17.79 -6.33
C LYS A 141 -12.19 16.48 -5.53
N ARG A 142 -11.70 15.39 -6.15
CA ARG A 142 -11.55 14.08 -5.50
C ARG A 142 -10.65 14.11 -4.27
N VAL A 143 -9.70 15.04 -4.23
CA VAL A 143 -8.77 15.20 -3.11
C VAL A 143 -9.06 16.44 -2.25
N ASN A 144 -10.24 17.07 -2.41
CA ASN A 144 -10.64 18.27 -1.67
C ASN A 144 -9.64 19.44 -1.80
N LEU A 145 -9.15 19.72 -3.01
CA LEU A 145 -8.27 20.84 -3.35
C LEU A 145 -8.85 21.76 -4.41
N TYR A 146 -10.11 21.59 -4.80
CA TYR A 146 -10.74 22.37 -5.86
C TYR A 146 -10.76 23.88 -5.55
N ASP A 147 -11.06 24.27 -4.32
CA ASP A 147 -11.14 25.69 -3.92
C ASP A 147 -9.75 26.35 -3.93
N ASP A 148 -8.70 25.59 -3.66
CA ASP A 148 -7.30 26.03 -3.69
C ASP A 148 -6.61 25.81 -5.06
N ARG A 149 -7.34 25.43 -6.11
CA ARG A 149 -6.78 25.06 -7.44
C ARG A 149 -5.90 26.11 -8.10
N ASN A 150 -6.13 27.39 -7.80
CA ASN A 150 -5.38 28.52 -8.30
C ASN A 150 -4.28 29.02 -7.34
N LYS A 151 -4.18 28.43 -6.14
CA LYS A 151 -3.16 28.75 -5.16
C LYS A 151 -1.84 28.13 -5.54
N LYS A 152 -0.73 28.87 -5.40
CA LYS A 152 0.62 28.34 -5.67
C LYS A 152 0.96 27.21 -4.70
N VAL A 153 1.58 26.16 -5.20
CA VAL A 153 1.94 24.96 -4.43
C VAL A 153 2.92 25.29 -3.30
N GLY A 154 3.79 26.29 -3.49
CA GLY A 154 4.67 26.79 -2.42
C GLY A 154 3.93 27.30 -1.19
N ALA A 155 2.68 27.77 -1.34
CA ALA A 155 1.84 28.26 -0.25
C ALA A 155 0.89 27.20 0.34
N HIS A 156 0.96 25.94 -0.12
CA HIS A 156 0.18 24.84 0.43
C HIS A 156 0.77 24.32 1.74
N SER A 157 -0.11 23.94 2.69
CA SER A 157 0.30 23.18 3.88
C SER A 157 0.84 21.78 3.51
N GLY A 158 1.49 21.10 4.46
CA GLY A 158 1.94 19.72 4.27
C GLY A 158 0.82 18.79 3.83
N GLY A 159 -0.33 18.81 4.51
CA GLY A 159 -1.49 18.00 4.13
C GLY A 159 -2.09 18.36 2.76
N MET A 160 -2.06 19.65 2.36
CA MET A 160 -2.45 20.04 1.01
C MET A 160 -1.49 19.52 -0.04
N LYS A 161 -0.18 19.58 0.20
CA LYS A 161 0.85 19.00 -0.68
C LYS A 161 0.67 17.49 -0.83
N GLN A 162 0.40 16.79 0.27
CA GLN A 162 0.17 15.36 0.25
C GLN A 162 -1.06 14.99 -0.60
N ARG A 163 -2.19 15.70 -0.41
CA ARG A 163 -3.39 15.52 -1.24
C ARG A 163 -3.14 15.85 -2.72
N LEU A 164 -2.30 16.84 -2.99
CA LEU A 164 -1.89 17.17 -4.36
C LEU A 164 -1.04 16.06 -4.99
N GLY A 165 -0.17 15.40 -4.22
CA GLY A 165 0.57 14.23 -4.64
C GLY A 165 -0.34 13.05 -4.99
N ILE A 166 -1.39 12.82 -4.17
CA ILE A 166 -2.42 11.82 -4.51
C ILE A 166 -3.10 12.20 -5.83
N ALA A 167 -3.49 13.47 -5.99
CA ALA A 167 -4.10 13.96 -7.23
C ALA A 167 -3.21 13.68 -8.44
N GLN A 168 -1.91 13.93 -8.33
CA GLN A 168 -0.92 13.63 -9.37
C GLN A 168 -0.84 12.12 -9.68
N ALA A 169 -0.82 11.27 -8.64
CA ALA A 169 -0.80 9.82 -8.81
C ALA A 169 -2.04 9.32 -9.57
N LEU A 170 -3.19 9.98 -9.41
CA LEU A 170 -4.47 9.61 -10.06
C LEU A 170 -4.63 10.12 -11.50
N VAL A 171 -3.72 10.95 -11.99
CA VAL A 171 -3.75 11.43 -13.39
C VAL A 171 -3.64 10.27 -14.37
N GLY A 172 -4.54 10.22 -15.35
CA GLY A 172 -4.62 9.15 -16.35
C GLY A 172 -5.46 7.95 -15.92
N GLU A 173 -6.22 8.08 -14.82
CA GLU A 173 -7.10 7.03 -14.26
C GLU A 173 -6.39 5.68 -14.11
N PRO A 174 -5.27 5.62 -13.36
CA PRO A 174 -4.51 4.39 -13.19
C PRO A 174 -5.36 3.28 -12.58
N LYS A 175 -5.04 2.05 -12.91
CA LYS A 175 -5.66 0.84 -12.35
C LYS A 175 -4.92 0.33 -11.12
N VAL A 176 -3.61 0.59 -11.07
CA VAL A 176 -2.73 0.27 -9.93
C VAL A 176 -2.23 1.59 -9.34
N VAL A 177 -2.41 1.79 -8.04
CA VAL A 177 -1.93 3.00 -7.35
C VAL A 177 -1.08 2.59 -6.15
N ILE A 178 0.11 3.17 -6.05
CA ILE A 178 1.06 2.89 -4.98
C ILE A 178 1.30 4.16 -4.19
N PHE A 179 1.21 4.06 -2.88
CA PHE A 179 1.51 5.12 -1.93
C PHE A 179 2.61 4.65 -0.97
N ASP A 180 3.73 5.35 -0.98
CA ASP A 180 4.87 5.07 -0.10
C ASP A 180 4.91 6.10 1.02
N GLU A 181 4.70 5.67 2.27
CA GLU A 181 4.64 6.49 3.50
C GLU A 181 3.75 7.75 3.38
N PRO A 182 2.53 7.65 2.85
CA PRO A 182 1.75 8.82 2.47
C PRO A 182 1.17 9.62 3.63
N THR A 183 1.20 9.10 4.84
CA THR A 183 0.63 9.73 6.04
C THR A 183 1.69 10.25 7.00
N ALA A 184 2.97 10.05 6.69
CA ALA A 184 4.08 10.53 7.51
C ALA A 184 4.02 12.06 7.66
N GLY A 185 4.10 12.54 8.91
CA GLY A 185 4.07 13.98 9.21
C GLY A 185 2.71 14.68 9.05
N LEU A 186 1.62 13.93 8.77
CA LEU A 186 0.27 14.49 8.75
C LEU A 186 -0.34 14.57 10.16
N ASP A 187 -1.09 15.64 10.40
CA ASP A 187 -1.93 15.72 11.59
C ASP A 187 -3.10 14.71 11.55
N PRO A 188 -3.74 14.40 12.69
CA PRO A 188 -4.83 13.42 12.76
C PRO A 188 -5.99 13.71 11.81
N LYS A 189 -6.35 14.98 11.60
CA LYS A 189 -7.44 15.41 10.72
C LYS A 189 -7.11 15.14 9.25
N GLU A 190 -5.88 15.41 8.83
CA GLU A 190 -5.42 15.14 7.47
C GLU A 190 -5.27 13.63 7.23
N ARG A 191 -4.87 12.83 8.24
CA ARG A 191 -4.86 11.36 8.13
C ARG A 191 -6.26 10.80 7.88
N ILE A 192 -7.28 11.29 8.57
CA ILE A 192 -8.68 10.87 8.33
C ILE A 192 -9.11 11.21 6.90
N ARG A 193 -8.79 12.41 6.43
CA ARG A 193 -9.09 12.82 5.04
C ARG A 193 -8.39 11.93 4.02
N PHE A 194 -7.13 11.63 4.25
CA PHE A 194 -6.35 10.71 3.42
C PHE A 194 -7.02 9.33 3.35
N ARG A 195 -7.35 8.75 4.51
CA ARG A 195 -8.02 7.44 4.61
C ARG A 195 -9.31 7.40 3.78
N ASN A 196 -10.13 8.44 3.86
CA ASN A 196 -11.37 8.54 3.09
C ASN A 196 -11.12 8.56 1.57
N VAL A 197 -10.10 9.31 1.12
CA VAL A 197 -9.71 9.34 -0.29
C VAL A 197 -9.27 7.95 -0.76
N ILE A 198 -8.37 7.28 -0.02
CA ILE A 198 -7.87 5.95 -0.39
C ILE A 198 -9.00 4.90 -0.40
N SER A 199 -9.86 4.89 0.61
CA SER A 199 -11.01 3.97 0.68
C SER A 199 -11.91 4.11 -0.54
N SER A 200 -12.07 5.32 -1.08
CA SER A 200 -12.87 5.54 -2.30
C SER A 200 -12.25 4.92 -3.56
N LEU A 201 -10.95 4.65 -3.57
CA LEU A 201 -10.24 4.04 -4.70
C LEU A 201 -10.32 2.51 -4.72
N ALA A 202 -10.65 1.89 -3.58
CA ALA A 202 -10.62 0.44 -3.38
C ALA A 202 -11.55 -0.35 -4.32
N ASN A 203 -12.64 0.27 -4.78
CA ASN A 203 -13.70 -0.44 -5.51
C ASN A 203 -13.29 -0.81 -6.94
N ASP A 204 -12.44 -0.03 -7.56
CA ASP A 204 -12.10 -0.16 -8.98
C ASP A 204 -10.60 -0.24 -9.27
N LYS A 205 -9.75 -0.15 -8.25
CA LYS A 205 -8.29 -0.12 -8.36
C LYS A 205 -7.61 -1.14 -7.44
N ILE A 206 -6.39 -1.51 -7.81
CA ILE A 206 -5.44 -2.15 -6.91
C ILE A 206 -4.67 -1.02 -6.23
N VAL A 207 -4.79 -0.90 -4.93
CA VAL A 207 -4.09 0.12 -4.14
C VAL A 207 -3.09 -0.55 -3.22
N ILE A 208 -1.83 -0.17 -3.34
CA ILE A 208 -0.74 -0.63 -2.47
C ILE A 208 -0.35 0.53 -1.56
N LEU A 209 -0.41 0.30 -0.26
CA LEU A 209 -0.04 1.25 0.76
C LEU A 209 1.11 0.68 1.58
N ALA A 210 2.30 1.26 1.47
CA ALA A 210 3.41 0.94 2.36
C ALA A 210 3.53 2.04 3.41
N THR A 211 3.50 1.64 4.67
CA THR A 211 3.69 2.55 5.81
C THR A 211 4.13 1.75 7.03
N HIS A 212 4.83 2.42 7.94
CA HIS A 212 5.13 1.89 9.26
C HIS A 212 4.02 2.17 10.29
N ILE A 213 3.00 2.96 9.91
CA ILE A 213 1.87 3.31 10.78
C ILE A 213 0.78 2.26 10.65
N VAL A 214 0.81 1.27 11.54
CA VAL A 214 -0.10 0.11 11.54
C VAL A 214 -1.57 0.54 11.59
N THR A 215 -1.89 1.58 12.40
CA THR A 215 -3.25 2.10 12.51
C THR A 215 -3.83 2.62 11.19
N ASP A 216 -3.01 3.13 10.27
CA ASP A 216 -3.49 3.56 8.97
C ASP A 216 -3.92 2.38 8.12
N ILE A 217 -3.15 1.30 8.15
CA ILE A 217 -3.46 0.05 7.45
C ILE A 217 -4.71 -0.60 8.05
N ALA A 218 -4.78 -0.69 9.38
CA ALA A 218 -5.92 -1.28 10.08
C ALA A 218 -7.27 -0.65 9.68
N PHE A 219 -7.28 0.63 9.31
CA PHE A 219 -8.51 1.33 8.93
C PHE A 219 -8.93 1.13 7.48
N ILE A 220 -7.98 0.94 6.54
CA ILE A 220 -8.29 1.02 5.09
C ILE A 220 -7.92 -0.22 4.30
N ALA A 221 -6.97 -1.03 4.77
CA ALA A 221 -6.52 -2.18 4.03
C ALA A 221 -7.51 -3.36 4.14
N LYS A 222 -7.90 -3.90 2.99
CA LYS A 222 -8.66 -5.15 2.92
C LYS A 222 -7.81 -6.34 3.32
N ASN A 223 -6.58 -6.37 2.82
CA ASN A 223 -5.58 -7.39 3.11
C ASN A 223 -4.27 -6.71 3.53
N VAL A 224 -3.54 -7.41 4.37
CA VAL A 224 -2.22 -6.98 4.86
C VAL A 224 -1.18 -7.99 4.38
N VAL A 225 -0.12 -7.46 3.78
CA VAL A 225 1.05 -8.22 3.34
C VAL A 225 2.14 -8.02 4.38
N LEU A 226 2.51 -9.08 5.07
CA LEU A 226 3.63 -9.09 6.00
C LEU A 226 4.90 -9.48 5.25
N ILE A 227 5.93 -8.63 5.34
CA ILE A 227 7.23 -8.86 4.68
C ILE A 227 8.36 -8.77 5.70
N ASP A 228 9.27 -9.73 5.67
CA ASP A 228 10.53 -9.69 6.40
C ASP A 228 11.66 -10.37 5.61
N GLY A 229 12.89 -9.82 5.74
CA GLY A 229 14.06 -10.36 5.05
C GLY A 229 13.89 -10.51 3.53
N GLY A 230 13.09 -9.66 2.89
CA GLY A 230 12.80 -9.71 1.46
C GLY A 230 11.81 -10.81 1.03
N LYS A 231 11.17 -11.49 1.97
CA LYS A 231 10.20 -12.56 1.71
C LYS A 231 8.82 -12.18 2.23
N MET A 232 7.79 -12.64 1.55
CA MET A 232 6.42 -12.55 2.06
C MET A 232 6.23 -13.60 3.17
N ILE A 233 5.80 -13.15 4.35
CA ILE A 233 5.42 -14.02 5.47
C ILE A 233 3.98 -14.45 5.30
N SER A 234 3.08 -13.49 5.11
CA SER A 234 1.63 -13.71 4.97
C SER A 234 0.99 -12.63 4.10
N CYS A 235 -0.13 -12.97 3.47
CA CYS A 235 -1.04 -12.00 2.84
C CYS A 235 -2.46 -12.43 3.16
N ALA A 236 -3.09 -11.76 4.12
CA ALA A 236 -4.41 -12.12 4.61
C ALA A 236 -5.19 -10.90 5.09
N SER A 237 -6.47 -11.07 5.35
CA SER A 237 -7.27 -10.01 6.00
C SER A 237 -6.79 -9.77 7.44
N GLN A 238 -7.06 -8.59 7.96
CA GLN A 238 -6.71 -8.28 9.35
C GLN A 238 -7.32 -9.29 10.34
N SER A 239 -8.56 -9.72 10.11
CA SER A 239 -9.23 -10.68 10.98
C SER A 239 -8.56 -12.06 10.96
N GLU A 240 -8.11 -12.53 9.80
CA GLU A 240 -7.37 -13.79 9.67
C GLU A 240 -6.03 -13.71 10.40
N LEU A 241 -5.25 -12.63 10.21
CA LEU A 241 -3.98 -12.40 10.90
C LEU A 241 -4.15 -12.33 12.43
N CYS A 242 -5.17 -11.62 12.91
CA CYS A 242 -5.47 -11.56 14.34
C CYS A 242 -5.87 -12.93 14.90
N ASN A 243 -6.60 -13.74 14.10
CA ASN A 243 -6.98 -15.10 14.53
C ASN A 243 -5.77 -16.05 14.64
N GLU A 244 -4.70 -15.87 13.84
CA GLU A 244 -3.46 -16.65 13.93
C GLU A 244 -2.79 -16.55 15.30
N ILE A 245 -2.95 -15.41 15.97
CA ILE A 245 -2.38 -15.15 17.30
C ILE A 245 -3.45 -15.09 18.39
N TYR A 246 -4.65 -15.64 18.12
CA TYR A 246 -5.70 -15.72 19.15
C TYR A 246 -5.21 -16.51 20.36
N GLY A 247 -5.48 -15.98 21.57
CA GLY A 247 -5.02 -16.58 22.83
C GLY A 247 -3.59 -16.22 23.24
N LYS A 248 -2.85 -15.46 22.41
CA LYS A 248 -1.45 -15.08 22.68
C LYS A 248 -1.28 -13.59 23.05
N VAL A 249 -2.36 -12.85 23.21
CA VAL A 249 -2.33 -11.43 23.59
C VAL A 249 -2.94 -11.27 24.99
N TRP A 250 -2.20 -10.58 25.83
CA TRP A 250 -2.52 -10.47 27.27
C TRP A 250 -2.44 -9.01 27.71
N GLU A 251 -3.36 -8.59 28.54
CA GLU A 251 -3.26 -7.32 29.27
C GLU A 251 -2.95 -7.59 30.73
N VAL A 252 -2.00 -6.83 31.26
CA VAL A 252 -1.53 -6.91 32.64
C VAL A 252 -1.66 -5.54 33.27
N LEU A 253 -2.62 -5.38 34.19
CA LEU A 253 -2.74 -4.17 35.00
C LEU A 253 -1.86 -4.34 36.25
N THR A 254 -0.78 -3.55 36.35
CA THR A 254 0.24 -3.74 37.37
C THR A 254 0.81 -2.42 37.89
N ASP A 255 1.67 -2.49 38.92
CA ASP A 255 2.45 -1.36 39.39
C ASP A 255 3.58 -0.98 38.42
N TYR A 256 4.26 0.14 38.70
CA TYR A 256 5.34 0.66 37.89
C TYR A 256 6.53 -0.31 37.74
N GLU A 257 6.94 -0.97 38.85
CA GLU A 257 8.13 -1.81 38.87
C GLU A 257 7.94 -3.08 38.00
N THR A 258 6.83 -3.76 38.19
CA THR A 258 6.43 -4.94 37.41
C THR A 258 6.17 -4.57 35.93
N GLY A 259 5.55 -3.40 35.67
CA GLY A 259 5.33 -2.89 34.33
C GLY A 259 6.64 -2.68 33.57
N MET A 260 7.63 -2.08 34.21
CA MET A 260 8.97 -1.88 33.64
C MET A 260 9.72 -3.20 33.39
N GLU A 261 9.55 -4.19 34.29
CA GLU A 261 10.11 -5.52 34.08
C GLU A 261 9.49 -6.23 32.87
N LEU A 262 8.17 -6.18 32.72
CA LEU A 262 7.47 -6.73 31.55
C LEU A 262 7.94 -6.08 30.24
N MET A 263 8.07 -4.75 30.21
CA MET A 263 8.57 -4.03 29.02
C MET A 263 10.00 -4.44 28.65
N ARG A 264 10.83 -4.76 29.63
CA ARG A 264 12.23 -5.18 29.39
C ARG A 264 12.37 -6.65 28.99
N THR A 265 11.47 -7.53 29.46
CA THR A 265 11.63 -8.98 29.34
C THR A 265 10.66 -9.65 28.38
N LYS A 266 9.58 -8.96 27.96
CA LYS A 266 8.53 -9.49 27.11
C LYS A 266 8.34 -8.65 25.85
N ARG A 267 7.66 -9.22 24.84
CA ARG A 267 7.22 -8.49 23.66
C ARG A 267 5.99 -7.67 24.00
N VAL A 268 6.13 -6.37 24.07
CA VAL A 268 5.06 -5.45 24.46
C VAL A 268 4.59 -4.69 23.24
N SER A 269 3.28 -4.72 22.98
CA SER A 269 2.67 -4.00 21.85
C SER A 269 2.10 -2.63 22.26
N ASN A 270 1.71 -2.46 23.51
CA ASN A 270 1.20 -1.18 24.00
C ASN A 270 1.37 -1.07 25.52
N VAL A 271 1.49 0.17 26.01
CA VAL A 271 1.49 0.50 27.43
C VAL A 271 0.61 1.73 27.64
N ILE A 272 -0.35 1.63 28.53
CA ILE A 272 -1.22 2.73 28.95
C ILE A 272 -0.98 2.99 30.43
N SER A 273 -0.68 4.25 30.78
CA SER A 273 -0.60 4.68 32.17
C SER A 273 -1.99 5.05 32.67
N GLU A 274 -2.45 4.42 33.73
CA GLU A 274 -3.73 4.66 34.39
C GLU A 274 -3.46 5.01 35.88
N ASP A 275 -3.50 6.29 36.20
CA ASP A 275 -3.13 6.82 37.52
C ASP A 275 -1.74 6.33 37.98
N ASP A 276 -1.68 5.50 39.05
CA ASP A 276 -0.44 4.93 39.58
C ASP A 276 -0.16 3.49 39.04
N ARG A 277 -0.86 3.05 38.02
CA ARG A 277 -0.73 1.73 37.41
C ARG A 277 -0.40 1.78 35.96
N PHE A 278 0.12 0.67 35.44
CA PHE A 278 0.37 0.42 34.05
C PHE A 278 -0.52 -0.71 33.54
N ASN A 279 -1.22 -0.46 32.44
CA ASN A 279 -1.83 -1.51 31.65
C ASN A 279 -0.86 -1.87 30.51
N VAL A 280 -0.19 -3.01 30.66
CA VAL A 280 0.83 -3.49 29.72
C VAL A 280 0.22 -4.56 28.83
N ARG A 281 0.25 -4.32 27.50
CA ARG A 281 -0.24 -5.27 26.50
C ARG A 281 0.92 -6.10 25.97
N VAL A 282 0.90 -7.41 26.27
CA VAL A 282 2.00 -8.35 26.04
C VAL A 282 1.60 -9.39 25.01
N VAL A 283 2.50 -9.68 24.08
CA VAL A 283 2.36 -10.76 23.09
C VAL A 283 3.22 -11.95 23.53
N SER A 284 2.59 -13.05 23.93
CA SER A 284 3.26 -14.23 24.47
C SER A 284 2.44 -15.49 24.24
N ASP A 285 3.12 -16.60 23.89
CA ASP A 285 2.47 -17.92 23.75
C ASP A 285 1.99 -18.47 25.12
N GLU A 286 2.64 -18.06 26.20
CA GLU A 286 2.27 -18.43 27.57
C GLU A 286 1.79 -17.22 28.35
N LYS A 287 0.98 -17.44 29.38
CA LYS A 287 0.50 -16.39 30.27
C LYS A 287 1.69 -15.65 30.94
N PRO A 288 1.91 -14.35 30.64
CA PRO A 288 3.15 -13.65 31.02
C PRO A 288 3.21 -13.27 32.50
N HIS A 289 2.07 -13.17 33.18
CA HIS A 289 1.94 -12.79 34.60
C HIS A 289 0.66 -13.40 35.18
N HIS A 290 0.63 -13.65 36.51
CA HIS A 290 -0.52 -14.30 37.20
C HIS A 290 -1.82 -13.50 37.01
N ASP A 291 -1.76 -12.16 36.97
CA ASP A 291 -2.91 -11.27 36.78
C ASP A 291 -3.23 -11.01 35.29
N ALA A 292 -2.47 -11.58 34.35
CA ALA A 292 -2.69 -11.35 32.92
C ALA A 292 -4.07 -11.87 32.49
N VAL A 293 -4.78 -11.05 31.74
CA VAL A 293 -6.08 -11.36 31.13
C VAL A 293 -5.89 -11.48 29.62
N ASN A 294 -6.40 -12.58 29.05
CA ASN A 294 -6.32 -12.77 27.61
C ASN A 294 -7.31 -11.81 26.90
N VAL A 295 -6.84 -11.12 25.87
CA VAL A 295 -7.63 -10.12 25.13
C VAL A 295 -7.61 -10.38 23.64
N GLN A 296 -8.54 -9.77 22.90
CA GLN A 296 -8.60 -9.88 21.45
C GLN A 296 -7.35 -9.23 20.80
N PRO A 297 -6.69 -9.94 19.88
CA PRO A 297 -5.57 -9.37 19.14
C PRO A 297 -5.96 -8.19 18.25
N ALA A 298 -5.05 -7.24 18.12
CA ALA A 298 -5.06 -6.16 17.15
C ALA A 298 -3.93 -6.34 16.12
N LEU A 299 -3.94 -5.57 15.05
CA LEU A 299 -2.92 -5.68 14.00
C LEU A 299 -1.51 -5.33 14.51
N GLU A 300 -1.41 -4.42 15.48
CA GLU A 300 -0.17 -4.10 16.18
C GLU A 300 0.44 -5.32 16.86
N ASP A 301 -0.40 -6.16 17.52
CA ASP A 301 0.05 -7.38 18.17
C ASP A 301 0.59 -8.40 17.16
N VAL A 302 -0.07 -8.49 16.00
CA VAL A 302 0.41 -9.34 14.88
C VAL A 302 1.81 -8.90 14.44
N CYS A 303 2.03 -7.59 14.31
CA CYS A 303 3.33 -7.06 13.95
C CYS A 303 4.40 -7.40 15.00
N ILE A 304 4.08 -7.22 16.28
CA ILE A 304 4.99 -7.58 17.38
C ILE A 304 5.24 -9.10 17.42
N TYR A 305 4.23 -9.92 17.15
CA TYR A 305 4.38 -11.38 17.12
C TYR A 305 5.37 -11.83 16.05
N HIS A 306 5.26 -11.30 14.82
CA HIS A 306 6.07 -11.71 13.67
C HIS A 306 7.44 -11.03 13.63
N PHE A 307 7.54 -9.77 14.03
CA PHE A 307 8.75 -8.97 13.82
C PHE A 307 9.53 -8.66 15.12
N GLY A 308 8.94 -8.92 16.30
CA GLY A 308 9.44 -8.41 17.55
C GLY A 308 9.07 -6.93 17.71
N GLU A 309 9.92 -6.13 18.33
CA GLU A 309 9.68 -4.69 18.41
C GLU A 309 9.68 -4.11 16.97
N ILE A 310 8.60 -3.41 16.62
CA ILE A 310 8.57 -2.62 15.38
C ILE A 310 9.46 -1.42 15.65
N GLY A 311 10.67 -1.48 15.14
CA GLY A 311 11.81 -0.69 15.49
C GLY A 311 11.61 0.80 15.66
N GLU A 312 12.46 1.34 16.54
CA GLU A 312 12.80 2.76 16.61
C GLU A 312 13.24 3.35 15.26
#